data_3baee09c1134a1424c0e6ade98e27d34
#
_entry.id   3baee09c1134a1424c0e6ade98e27d34
#
_cell.length_a   1.000
_cell.length_b   1.000
_cell.length_c   1.000
_cell.angle_alpha   90.00
_cell.angle_beta   90.00
_cell.angle_gamma   90.00
#
_symmetry.space_group_name_H-M   'P 1'
#
loop_
_entity.id
_entity.type
_entity.pdbx_description
1 polymer ?
#
loop_
_entity_poly.entity_id
_entity_poly.type
_entity_poly.pdbx_seq_one_letter_code
_entity_poly.pdbx_strand_id
1 'polypeptide(L)'
;MNSLICQKICIFITDYQAVIMNPKILAEVFSETDLTYIQQLDERQRRLYCATRAINLGKHGVVAVCTSIHISKNTIYRGFRELKGKTILSSGTIRIAGGGRKAILDEHPEYLTLFDEVVQKHTAGLPQDDTVKWLDLSVAQIIQIFKEHDICRSPYIARKMVKLRGFKKRSFHKTKTLKEVKNRDAQFKLLEATWSFCARLGIPVLSIDTKKKEMLGNFKRAGKTFSCQELAALDHDFVSFSNGTIIPHGIYDVERNIGYLTIGNSHDTAEFVCDNIARIWMDNLQWQYPEATAICILCDGGGSNSASHHIFKQELLKLAASLELDIIIAHYPPYCSKYNPIEHKLFAHITRSWSGVPLLSAEYACKKANETTTAKGLVVFATINSKKYQTQRTLDESYVSERQKRIIFDEQLPKWNYVVRCKSA
;
A
#
# COMPACT_ATOMS: atom_id res chain seq x y z
N MET A 1 68.45 -43.54 -16.82
CA MET A 1 67.68 -42.29 -16.60
C MET A 1 66.34 -42.49 -15.89
N ASN A 2 65.83 -43.71 -15.80
CA ASN A 2 64.48 -43.97 -15.16
C ASN A 2 64.53 -44.23 -13.65
N SER A 3 65.69 -44.50 -13.05
CA SER A 3 65.80 -44.79 -11.61
C SER A 3 65.70 -43.55 -10.71
N LEU A 4 66.27 -42.40 -11.15
CA LEU A 4 66.25 -41.16 -10.40
C LEU A 4 64.85 -40.46 -10.40
N ILE A 5 64.09 -40.64 -11.47
CA ILE A 5 62.73 -40.08 -11.56
C ILE A 5 61.76 -40.90 -10.65
N CYS A 6 61.87 -42.22 -10.62
CA CYS A 6 61.11 -43.08 -9.71
C CYS A 6 61.41 -42.79 -8.23
N GLN A 7 62.69 -42.61 -7.86
CA GLN A 7 63.06 -42.21 -6.50
C GLN A 7 62.54 -40.83 -6.08
N LYS A 8 62.58 -39.85 -6.97
CA LYS A 8 62.01 -38.55 -6.68
C LYS A 8 60.47 -38.55 -6.58
N ILE A 9 59.82 -39.39 -7.36
CA ILE A 9 58.35 -39.61 -7.27
C ILE A 9 57.98 -40.36 -5.99
N CYS A 10 58.72 -41.38 -5.61
CA CYS A 10 58.49 -42.09 -4.35
C CYS A 10 58.74 -41.20 -3.12
N ILE A 11 59.78 -40.37 -3.12
CA ILE A 11 60.03 -39.43 -2.04
C ILE A 11 58.92 -38.35 -1.96
N PHE A 12 58.41 -37.91 -3.09
CA PHE A 12 57.30 -36.98 -3.17
C PHE A 12 55.98 -37.59 -2.67
N ILE A 13 55.74 -38.89 -2.92
CA ILE A 13 54.56 -39.61 -2.48
C ILE A 13 54.63 -39.94 -0.98
N THR A 14 55.80 -40.31 -0.46
CA THR A 14 56.01 -40.60 0.99
C THR A 14 55.94 -39.32 1.83
N ASP A 15 56.51 -38.20 1.36
CA ASP A 15 56.35 -36.93 2.03
C ASP A 15 54.89 -36.40 2.00
N TYR A 16 54.17 -36.70 0.89
CA TYR A 16 52.75 -36.33 0.76
C TYR A 16 51.86 -37.19 1.67
N GLN A 17 52.15 -38.49 1.81
CA GLN A 17 51.46 -39.38 2.73
C GLN A 17 51.79 -39.12 4.22
N ALA A 18 53.02 -38.75 4.54
CA ALA A 18 53.42 -38.39 5.92
C ALA A 18 52.72 -37.10 6.39
N VAL A 19 52.50 -36.14 5.53
CA VAL A 19 51.75 -34.89 5.83
C VAL A 19 50.25 -35.15 5.96
N ILE A 20 49.71 -36.16 5.25
CA ILE A 20 48.27 -36.49 5.30
C ILE A 20 47.90 -37.35 6.53
N MET A 21 48.84 -38.08 7.07
CA MET A 21 48.56 -39.09 8.11
C MET A 21 48.99 -38.68 9.55
N ASN A 22 49.46 -37.47 9.80
CA ASN A 22 49.80 -37.05 11.13
C ASN A 22 48.70 -36.21 11.78
N PRO A 23 47.86 -36.75 12.69
CA PRO A 23 46.77 -36.04 13.35
C PRO A 23 47.27 -34.81 14.15
N LYS A 24 48.53 -34.80 14.65
CA LYS A 24 49.11 -33.69 15.33
C LYS A 24 49.31 -32.46 14.44
N ILE A 25 49.68 -32.66 13.17
CA ILE A 25 49.86 -31.55 12.19
C ILE A 25 48.49 -30.94 11.84
N LEU A 26 47.45 -31.73 11.77
CA LEU A 26 46.09 -31.26 11.52
C LEU A 26 45.51 -30.42 12.67
N ALA A 27 45.82 -30.80 13.92
CA ALA A 27 45.42 -30.08 15.15
C ALA A 27 46.14 -28.72 15.31
N GLU A 28 47.35 -28.57 14.72
CA GLU A 28 48.13 -27.33 14.77
C GLU A 28 47.72 -26.31 13.71
N VAL A 29 46.99 -26.72 12.66
CA VAL A 29 46.59 -25.80 11.57
C VAL A 29 45.47 -24.88 12.00
N PHE A 30 44.46 -25.39 12.65
CA PHE A 30 43.29 -24.66 13.15
C PHE A 30 42.89 -25.18 14.53
N SER A 31 42.73 -24.30 15.50
CA SER A 31 42.09 -24.58 16.77
C SER A 31 40.57 -24.83 16.62
N GLU A 32 39.92 -25.39 17.61
CA GLU A 32 38.46 -25.53 17.63
C GLU A 32 37.75 -24.17 17.50
N THR A 33 38.31 -23.11 18.10
CA THR A 33 37.82 -21.74 17.96
C THR A 33 37.97 -21.23 16.53
N ASP A 34 39.08 -21.52 15.84
CA ASP A 34 39.28 -21.18 14.43
C ASP A 34 38.25 -21.87 13.55
N LEU A 35 37.99 -23.14 13.78
CA LEU A 35 37.01 -23.90 12.99
C LEU A 35 35.59 -23.35 13.17
N THR A 36 35.21 -23.01 14.39
CA THR A 36 33.94 -22.36 14.68
C THR A 36 33.84 -20.99 14.01
N TYR A 37 34.90 -20.21 14.03
CA TYR A 37 34.95 -18.91 13.36
C TYR A 37 34.86 -19.03 11.84
N ILE A 38 35.56 -19.98 11.23
CA ILE A 38 35.53 -20.24 9.79
C ILE A 38 34.13 -20.57 9.29
N GLN A 39 33.29 -21.25 10.11
CA GLN A 39 31.90 -21.56 9.74
C GLN A 39 31.02 -20.33 9.67
N GLN A 40 31.33 -19.24 10.38
CA GLN A 40 30.56 -18.00 10.40
C GLN A 40 30.98 -17.03 9.31
N LEU A 41 32.09 -17.26 8.62
CA LEU A 41 32.62 -16.41 7.58
C LEU A 41 31.91 -16.61 6.24
N ASP A 42 31.70 -15.53 5.50
CA ASP A 42 31.27 -15.60 4.10
C ASP A 42 32.36 -16.23 3.20
N GLU A 43 32.01 -16.58 1.95
CA GLU A 43 32.92 -17.24 1.00
C GLU A 43 34.25 -16.46 0.81
N ARG A 44 34.18 -15.13 0.79
CA ARG A 44 35.36 -14.27 0.62
C ARG A 44 36.18 -14.20 1.89
N GLN A 45 35.57 -13.93 3.00
CA GLN A 45 36.23 -13.85 4.32
C GLN A 45 36.91 -15.16 4.65
N ARG A 46 36.21 -16.29 4.45
CA ARG A 46 36.77 -17.64 4.62
C ARG A 46 37.99 -17.86 3.74
N ARG A 47 37.93 -17.47 2.47
CA ARG A 47 39.02 -17.58 1.51
C ARG A 47 40.25 -16.74 1.94
N LEU A 48 40.04 -15.50 2.36
CA LEU A 48 41.11 -14.61 2.82
C LEU A 48 41.75 -15.12 4.11
N TYR A 49 40.93 -15.54 5.10
CA TYR A 49 41.40 -16.11 6.34
C TYR A 49 42.26 -17.36 6.11
N CYS A 50 41.80 -18.29 5.30
CA CYS A 50 42.51 -19.50 4.93
C CYS A 50 43.81 -19.19 4.18
N ALA A 51 43.80 -18.20 3.30
CA ALA A 51 45.00 -17.76 2.60
C ALA A 51 46.03 -17.16 3.58
N THR A 52 45.61 -16.30 4.46
CA THR A 52 46.49 -15.73 5.52
C THR A 52 47.11 -16.85 6.38
N ARG A 53 46.32 -17.82 6.79
CA ARG A 53 46.79 -18.95 7.58
C ARG A 53 47.80 -19.79 6.80
N ALA A 54 47.54 -20.04 5.49
CA ALA A 54 48.49 -20.74 4.65
C ALA A 54 49.83 -20.03 4.44
N ILE A 55 49.81 -18.69 4.39
CA ILE A 55 51.05 -17.87 4.35
C ILE A 55 51.84 -18.02 5.63
N ASN A 56 51.17 -17.91 6.77
CA ASN A 56 51.79 -17.98 8.11
C ASN A 56 52.44 -19.35 8.40
N LEU A 57 51.85 -20.41 7.84
CA LEU A 57 52.41 -21.79 7.96
C LEU A 57 53.62 -22.01 7.03
N GLY A 58 53.90 -21.15 6.09
CA GLY A 58 55.06 -21.22 5.19
C GLY A 58 55.05 -22.43 4.26
N LYS A 59 56.17 -23.18 4.20
CA LYS A 59 56.33 -24.34 3.33
C LYS A 59 55.26 -25.39 3.66
N HIS A 60 54.51 -25.85 2.65
CA HIS A 60 53.38 -26.78 2.74
C HIS A 60 52.08 -26.20 3.37
N GLY A 61 52.01 -24.94 3.78
CA GLY A 61 50.84 -24.35 4.41
C GLY A 61 49.58 -24.45 3.54
N VAL A 62 49.67 -24.33 2.22
CA VAL A 62 48.55 -24.52 1.31
C VAL A 62 47.95 -25.90 1.40
N VAL A 63 48.80 -26.91 1.43
CA VAL A 63 48.37 -28.35 1.54
C VAL A 63 47.73 -28.58 2.89
N ALA A 64 48.36 -28.13 3.95
CA ALA A 64 47.88 -28.29 5.34
C ALA A 64 46.49 -27.66 5.51
N VAL A 65 46.28 -26.40 5.08
CA VAL A 65 44.99 -25.74 5.13
C VAL A 65 43.94 -26.42 4.28
N CYS A 66 44.27 -26.79 3.04
CA CYS A 66 43.33 -27.51 2.16
C CYS A 66 42.84 -28.81 2.74
N THR A 67 43.75 -29.60 3.38
CA THR A 67 43.42 -30.89 3.99
C THR A 67 42.57 -30.70 5.27
N SER A 68 42.89 -29.70 6.11
CA SER A 68 42.19 -29.48 7.39
C SER A 68 40.73 -29.11 7.23
N ILE A 69 40.38 -28.30 6.22
CA ILE A 69 39.01 -27.77 6.05
C ILE A 69 38.40 -28.15 4.69
N HIS A 70 38.96 -29.08 3.98
CA HIS A 70 38.46 -29.62 2.69
C HIS A 70 38.13 -28.58 1.64
N ILE A 71 39.01 -27.59 1.44
CA ILE A 71 38.89 -26.58 0.39
C ILE A 71 39.91 -26.77 -0.74
N SER A 72 39.59 -26.27 -1.93
CA SER A 72 40.46 -26.42 -3.08
C SER A 72 41.72 -25.53 -2.99
N LYS A 73 42.86 -26.01 -3.48
CA LYS A 73 44.09 -25.20 -3.63
C LYS A 73 43.85 -23.90 -4.40
N ASN A 74 43.00 -23.95 -5.41
CA ASN A 74 42.64 -22.77 -6.22
C ASN A 74 41.98 -21.67 -5.40
N THR A 75 41.18 -22.05 -4.37
CA THR A 75 40.59 -21.09 -3.43
C THR A 75 41.65 -20.35 -2.64
N ILE A 76 42.67 -21.05 -2.12
CA ILE A 76 43.78 -20.45 -1.40
C ILE A 76 44.61 -19.54 -2.31
N TYR A 77 44.99 -19.99 -3.51
CA TYR A 77 45.72 -19.17 -4.48
C TYR A 77 44.96 -17.94 -4.93
N ARG A 78 43.63 -18.04 -5.03
CA ARG A 78 42.78 -16.87 -5.23
C ARG A 78 42.85 -15.90 -4.06
N GLY A 79 42.79 -16.40 -2.83
CA GLY A 79 43.00 -15.61 -1.62
C GLY A 79 44.35 -14.87 -1.60
N PHE A 80 45.45 -15.54 -2.00
CA PHE A 80 46.76 -14.92 -2.13
C PHE A 80 46.77 -13.74 -3.10
N ARG A 81 46.10 -13.89 -4.25
CA ARG A 81 45.97 -12.79 -5.22
C ARG A 81 45.16 -11.61 -4.68
N GLU A 82 44.11 -11.90 -3.92
CA GLU A 82 43.30 -10.87 -3.29
C GLU A 82 44.06 -10.16 -2.16
N LEU A 83 44.82 -10.88 -1.32
CA LEU A 83 45.67 -10.31 -0.27
C LEU A 83 46.81 -9.45 -0.80
N LYS A 84 47.35 -9.73 -2.00
CA LYS A 84 48.39 -8.91 -2.66
C LYS A 84 47.88 -7.56 -3.17
N GLY A 85 46.64 -7.17 -2.88
CA GLY A 85 46.17 -5.81 -2.97
C GLY A 85 45.78 -5.29 -4.35
N LYS A 86 45.68 -6.16 -5.36
CA LYS A 86 45.30 -5.72 -6.73
C LYS A 86 43.79 -5.60 -6.95
N THR A 87 42.96 -6.04 -5.98
CA THR A 87 41.50 -5.98 -6.12
C THR A 87 40.85 -5.70 -4.79
N ILE A 88 40.63 -4.43 -4.51
CA ILE A 88 39.87 -4.00 -3.34
C ILE A 88 38.39 -4.09 -3.71
N LEU A 89 37.65 -5.03 -3.10
CA LEU A 89 36.21 -5.10 -3.19
C LEU A 89 35.60 -4.30 -2.03
N SER A 90 34.50 -3.61 -2.29
CA SER A 90 33.75 -2.91 -1.25
C SER A 90 33.26 -3.89 -0.17
N SER A 91 33.09 -3.41 1.05
CA SER A 91 32.56 -4.20 2.16
C SER A 91 31.24 -4.88 1.78
N GLY A 92 31.09 -6.16 2.12
CA GLY A 92 29.92 -6.97 1.77
C GLY A 92 29.91 -7.55 0.36
N THR A 93 30.93 -7.27 -0.48
CA THR A 93 31.00 -7.81 -1.86
C THR A 93 31.88 -9.07 -1.89
N ILE A 94 31.30 -10.20 -2.29
CA ILE A 94 31.98 -11.51 -2.34
C ILE A 94 32.78 -11.70 -3.62
N ARG A 95 32.32 -11.12 -4.75
CA ARG A 95 32.91 -11.30 -6.10
C ARG A 95 33.15 -9.96 -6.79
N ILE A 96 34.11 -9.95 -7.70
CA ILE A 96 34.34 -8.82 -8.59
C ILE A 96 33.12 -8.63 -9.49
N ALA A 97 32.80 -7.38 -9.82
CA ALA A 97 31.76 -7.05 -10.78
C ALA A 97 32.02 -7.82 -12.10
N GLY A 98 30.99 -8.47 -12.64
CA GLY A 98 31.10 -9.33 -13.83
C GLY A 98 31.65 -10.74 -13.57
N GLY A 99 32.08 -11.09 -12.35
CA GLY A 99 32.64 -12.41 -12.01
C GLY A 99 31.59 -13.52 -11.78
N GLY A 100 30.31 -13.25 -12.05
CA GLY A 100 29.22 -14.23 -12.00
C GLY A 100 28.94 -14.90 -13.34
N ARG A 101 27.89 -15.74 -13.37
CA ARG A 101 27.35 -16.26 -14.62
C ARG A 101 26.80 -15.08 -15.44
N LYS A 102 27.16 -15.02 -16.72
CA LYS A 102 26.62 -14.01 -17.63
C LYS A 102 25.09 -14.06 -17.64
N ALA A 103 24.45 -12.91 -17.76
CA ALA A 103 23.01 -12.90 -17.85
C ALA A 103 22.59 -13.46 -19.22
N ILE A 104 21.53 -14.24 -19.24
CA ILE A 104 21.06 -14.93 -20.47
C ILE A 104 20.72 -13.94 -21.61
N LEU A 105 20.32 -12.72 -21.28
CA LEU A 105 20.07 -11.69 -22.29
C LEU A 105 21.33 -11.04 -22.84
N ASP A 106 22.48 -11.22 -22.17
CA ASP A 106 23.81 -10.79 -22.67
C ASP A 106 24.41 -11.87 -23.55
N GLU A 107 24.07 -13.15 -23.29
CA GLU A 107 24.49 -14.29 -24.11
C GLU A 107 23.61 -14.45 -25.37
N HIS A 108 22.36 -14.01 -25.31
CA HIS A 108 21.35 -14.12 -26.36
C HIS A 108 20.68 -12.77 -26.64
N PRO A 109 21.37 -11.81 -27.27
CA PRO A 109 20.80 -10.50 -27.58
C PRO A 109 19.62 -10.59 -28.56
N GLU A 110 19.56 -11.65 -29.38
CA GLU A 110 18.48 -11.94 -30.33
C GLU A 110 17.11 -12.03 -29.64
N TYR A 111 17.05 -12.40 -28.35
CA TYR A 111 15.79 -12.43 -27.62
C TYR A 111 15.20 -11.03 -27.40
N LEU A 112 16.06 -10.04 -27.23
CA LEU A 112 15.59 -8.64 -27.12
C LEU A 112 15.12 -8.11 -28.47
N THR A 113 15.77 -8.49 -29.57
CA THR A 113 15.35 -8.11 -30.93
C THR A 113 13.96 -8.68 -31.25
N LEU A 114 13.75 -9.98 -31.02
CA LEU A 114 12.45 -10.60 -31.19
C LEU A 114 11.39 -9.96 -30.27
N PHE A 115 11.76 -9.67 -29.00
CA PHE A 115 10.85 -9.01 -28.08
C PHE A 115 10.45 -7.61 -28.58
N ASP A 116 11.37 -6.85 -29.18
CA ASP A 116 11.09 -5.52 -29.74
C ASP A 116 10.11 -5.60 -30.92
N GLU A 117 10.24 -6.60 -31.79
CA GLU A 117 9.27 -6.86 -32.86
C GLU A 117 7.88 -7.21 -32.31
N VAL A 118 7.82 -8.05 -31.29
CA VAL A 118 6.57 -8.39 -30.59
C VAL A 118 5.97 -7.14 -29.93
N VAL A 119 6.77 -6.33 -29.24
CA VAL A 119 6.32 -5.08 -28.62
C VAL A 119 5.75 -4.13 -29.68
N GLN A 120 6.41 -3.97 -30.81
CA GLN A 120 5.96 -3.08 -31.88
C GLN A 120 4.59 -3.47 -32.41
N LYS A 121 4.30 -4.77 -32.55
CA LYS A 121 3.00 -5.29 -33.01
C LYS A 121 1.88 -5.21 -31.97
N HIS A 122 2.23 -5.25 -30.69
CA HIS A 122 1.29 -5.36 -29.56
C HIS A 122 1.33 -4.14 -28.62
N THR A 123 1.90 -3.04 -29.05
CA THR A 123 1.88 -1.77 -28.29
C THR A 123 0.75 -0.90 -28.81
N ALA A 124 -0.15 -0.53 -27.90
CA ALA A 124 -1.16 0.48 -28.13
C ALA A 124 -0.77 1.80 -27.44
N GLY A 125 -1.29 2.90 -27.91
CA GLY A 125 -1.03 4.23 -27.39
C GLY A 125 -2.25 5.14 -27.48
N LEU A 126 -2.19 6.30 -26.86
CA LEU A 126 -3.20 7.34 -27.01
C LEU A 126 -2.94 8.12 -28.30
N PRO A 127 -3.96 8.30 -29.16
CA PRO A 127 -3.79 9.07 -30.40
C PRO A 127 -3.36 10.52 -30.18
N GLN A 128 -3.62 11.06 -28.97
CA GLN A 128 -3.29 12.44 -28.62
C GLN A 128 -2.00 12.59 -27.81
N ASP A 129 -1.35 11.48 -27.42
CA ASP A 129 -0.15 11.51 -26.55
C ASP A 129 0.74 10.30 -26.83
N ASP A 130 1.74 10.49 -27.70
CA ASP A 130 2.68 9.45 -28.09
C ASP A 130 3.58 8.95 -26.95
N THR A 131 3.59 9.65 -25.82
CA THR A 131 4.37 9.24 -24.65
C THR A 131 3.66 8.16 -23.82
N VAL A 132 2.34 8.02 -23.98
CA VAL A 132 1.52 7.05 -23.26
C VAL A 132 1.34 5.81 -24.10
N LYS A 133 2.11 4.77 -23.78
CA LYS A 133 2.07 3.47 -24.44
C LYS A 133 1.84 2.35 -23.43
N TRP A 134 1.08 1.33 -23.81
CA TRP A 134 0.90 0.11 -23.03
C TRP A 134 1.04 -1.13 -23.90
N LEU A 135 1.55 -2.18 -23.32
CA LEU A 135 1.70 -3.47 -23.96
C LEU A 135 0.45 -4.32 -23.70
N ASP A 136 -0.21 -4.73 -24.77
CA ASP A 136 -1.44 -5.56 -24.73
C ASP A 136 -1.09 -7.06 -24.74
N LEU A 137 -0.12 -7.44 -23.94
CA LEU A 137 0.29 -8.83 -23.77
C LEU A 137 0.54 -9.15 -22.30
N SER A 138 0.01 -10.27 -21.87
CA SER A 138 0.40 -10.89 -20.60
C SER A 138 1.76 -11.59 -20.72
N VAL A 139 2.43 -11.81 -19.58
CA VAL A 139 3.68 -12.57 -19.54
C VAL A 139 3.52 -13.98 -20.12
N ALA A 140 2.36 -14.61 -19.94
CA ALA A 140 2.07 -15.92 -20.50
C ALA A 140 2.00 -15.90 -22.03
N GLN A 141 1.35 -14.89 -22.62
CA GLN A 141 1.29 -14.70 -24.06
C GLN A 141 2.68 -14.42 -24.67
N ILE A 142 3.49 -13.59 -24.00
CA ILE A 142 4.89 -13.37 -24.43
C ILE A 142 5.66 -14.69 -24.47
N ILE A 143 5.53 -15.54 -23.45
CA ILE A 143 6.18 -16.86 -23.42
C ILE A 143 5.66 -17.75 -24.53
N GLN A 144 4.36 -17.71 -24.82
CA GLN A 144 3.77 -18.50 -25.89
C GLN A 144 4.32 -18.09 -27.26
N ILE A 145 4.39 -16.78 -27.55
CA ILE A 145 4.99 -16.27 -28.78
C ILE A 145 6.47 -16.69 -28.89
N PHE A 146 7.24 -16.62 -27.80
CA PHE A 146 8.62 -17.09 -27.80
C PHE A 146 8.76 -18.58 -28.09
N LYS A 147 7.83 -19.41 -27.60
CA LYS A 147 7.81 -20.84 -27.91
C LYS A 147 7.55 -21.12 -29.41
N GLU A 148 6.74 -20.30 -30.06
CA GLU A 148 6.49 -20.38 -31.50
C GLU A 148 7.74 -20.08 -32.34
N HIS A 149 8.74 -19.43 -31.73
CA HIS A 149 10.07 -19.19 -32.28
C HIS A 149 11.14 -20.12 -31.69
N ASP A 150 10.76 -21.29 -31.18
CA ASP A 150 11.65 -22.31 -30.56
C ASP A 150 12.45 -21.81 -29.34
N ILE A 151 12.01 -20.70 -28.72
CA ILE A 151 12.64 -20.13 -27.54
C ILE A 151 11.86 -20.49 -26.28
N CYS A 152 12.28 -21.56 -25.60
CA CYS A 152 11.68 -21.95 -24.33
C CYS A 152 12.41 -21.27 -23.15
N ARG A 153 11.79 -20.27 -22.52
CA ARG A 153 12.38 -19.53 -21.38
C ARG A 153 11.37 -19.35 -20.25
N SER A 154 11.93 -19.11 -19.04
CA SER A 154 11.12 -18.94 -17.85
C SER A 154 10.36 -17.61 -17.83
N PRO A 155 9.24 -17.51 -17.08
CA PRO A 155 8.52 -16.25 -16.86
C PRO A 155 9.39 -15.12 -16.31
N TYR A 156 10.49 -15.44 -15.64
CA TYR A 156 11.46 -14.47 -15.15
C TYR A 156 12.12 -13.68 -16.29
N ILE A 157 12.55 -14.36 -17.36
CA ILE A 157 13.20 -13.73 -18.52
C ILE A 157 12.20 -12.81 -19.24
N ALA A 158 10.98 -13.27 -19.47
CA ALA A 158 9.93 -12.43 -20.06
C ALA A 158 9.67 -11.15 -19.24
N ARG A 159 9.53 -11.27 -17.90
CA ARG A 159 9.39 -10.09 -17.02
C ARG A 159 10.61 -9.16 -17.07
N LYS A 160 11.81 -9.73 -17.19
CA LYS A 160 13.05 -8.94 -17.29
C LYS A 160 13.07 -8.12 -18.58
N MET A 161 12.70 -8.71 -19.73
CA MET A 161 12.59 -8.01 -21.01
C MET A 161 11.56 -6.88 -20.97
N VAL A 162 10.35 -7.15 -20.46
CA VAL A 162 9.29 -6.14 -20.23
C VAL A 162 9.83 -4.96 -19.41
N LYS A 163 10.54 -5.26 -18.32
CA LYS A 163 11.14 -4.24 -17.44
C LYS A 163 12.26 -3.44 -18.14
N LEU A 164 13.12 -4.10 -18.91
CA LEU A 164 14.20 -3.44 -19.65
C LEU A 164 13.69 -2.45 -20.70
N ARG A 165 12.51 -2.70 -21.28
CA ARG A 165 11.85 -1.78 -22.21
C ARG A 165 10.95 -0.75 -21.50
N GLY A 166 11.08 -0.60 -20.19
CA GLY A 166 10.41 0.45 -19.41
C GLY A 166 8.94 0.16 -19.06
N PHE A 167 8.40 -0.98 -19.50
CA PHE A 167 7.02 -1.34 -19.13
C PHE A 167 6.95 -1.82 -17.68
N LYS A 168 5.98 -1.27 -16.93
CA LYS A 168 5.68 -1.64 -15.55
C LYS A 168 4.18 -1.84 -15.40
N LYS A 169 3.77 -2.77 -14.56
CA LYS A 169 2.35 -2.86 -14.19
C LYS A 169 1.90 -1.57 -13.53
N ARG A 170 0.93 -0.91 -14.12
CA ARG A 170 0.34 0.34 -13.63
C ARG A 170 -1.18 0.20 -13.64
N SER A 171 -1.85 0.81 -12.68
CA SER A 171 -3.29 1.02 -12.70
C SER A 171 -3.59 2.43 -13.22
N PHE A 172 -4.73 2.60 -13.86
CA PHE A 172 -5.21 3.93 -14.21
C PHE A 172 -5.52 4.72 -12.94
N HIS A 173 -4.94 5.90 -12.84
CA HIS A 173 -5.23 6.84 -11.77
C HIS A 173 -6.15 7.94 -12.30
N LYS A 174 -7.24 8.20 -11.59
CA LYS A 174 -8.15 9.31 -11.87
C LYS A 174 -7.51 10.64 -11.45
N THR A 175 -6.51 11.11 -12.21
CA THR A 175 -5.76 12.33 -11.88
C THR A 175 -6.16 13.53 -12.73
N LYS A 176 -6.66 13.30 -13.95
CA LYS A 176 -7.05 14.39 -14.86
C LYS A 176 -8.44 14.89 -14.50
N THR A 177 -8.56 16.13 -14.09
CA THR A 177 -9.84 16.84 -13.88
C THR A 177 -10.12 17.63 -15.14
N LEU A 178 -11.26 17.36 -15.80
CA LEU A 178 -11.64 18.02 -17.05
C LEU A 178 -12.11 19.48 -16.85
N LYS A 179 -12.42 19.86 -15.61
CA LYS A 179 -12.88 21.22 -15.27
C LYS A 179 -11.91 21.86 -14.29
N GLU A 180 -11.43 23.02 -14.63
CA GLU A 180 -10.75 23.88 -13.67
C GLU A 180 -11.75 24.40 -12.64
N VAL A 181 -11.38 24.30 -11.37
CA VAL A 181 -12.16 24.82 -10.25
C VAL A 181 -11.51 26.11 -9.80
N LYS A 182 -12.19 27.22 -10.00
CA LYS A 182 -11.72 28.55 -9.55
C LYS A 182 -11.51 28.51 -8.03
N ASN A 183 -10.40 29.10 -7.57
CA ASN A 183 -10.02 29.20 -6.15
C ASN A 183 -9.74 27.84 -5.46
N ARG A 184 -9.43 26.79 -6.20
CA ARG A 184 -9.17 25.46 -5.66
C ARG A 184 -8.05 25.46 -4.64
N ASP A 185 -6.90 26.04 -4.98
CA ASP A 185 -5.72 26.05 -4.10
C ASP A 185 -5.93 26.92 -2.86
N ALA A 186 -6.66 28.05 -3.01
CA ALA A 186 -7.06 28.90 -1.88
C ALA A 186 -7.93 28.09 -0.89
N GLN A 187 -8.89 27.30 -1.40
CA GLN A 187 -9.74 26.46 -0.56
C GLN A 187 -8.95 25.38 0.18
N PHE A 188 -7.97 24.73 -0.46
CA PHE A 188 -7.13 23.76 0.24
C PHE A 188 -6.32 24.39 1.38
N LYS A 189 -5.77 25.58 1.16
CA LYS A 189 -5.05 26.32 2.21
C LYS A 189 -5.99 26.67 3.37
N LEU A 190 -7.22 27.08 3.07
CA LEU A 190 -8.20 27.41 4.10
C LEU A 190 -8.66 26.17 4.89
N LEU A 191 -8.87 25.03 4.21
CA LEU A 191 -9.13 23.74 4.85
C LEU A 191 -8.02 23.34 5.83
N GLU A 192 -6.77 23.45 5.42
CA GLU A 192 -5.61 23.14 6.25
C GLU A 192 -5.49 24.09 7.44
N ALA A 193 -5.70 25.39 7.21
CA ALA A 193 -5.70 26.40 8.28
C ALA A 193 -6.83 26.16 9.29
N THR A 194 -8.06 25.89 8.81
CA THR A 194 -9.22 25.59 9.65
C THR A 194 -9.00 24.33 10.48
N TRP A 195 -8.51 23.25 9.87
CA TRP A 195 -8.16 22.04 10.58
C TRP A 195 -7.11 22.29 11.67
N SER A 196 -5.98 22.92 11.30
CA SER A 196 -4.89 23.20 12.24
C SER A 196 -5.34 24.13 13.39
N PHE A 197 -6.22 25.07 13.12
CA PHE A 197 -6.82 25.94 14.13
C PHE A 197 -7.69 25.15 15.11
N CYS A 198 -8.61 24.33 14.58
CA CYS A 198 -9.51 23.51 15.40
C CYS A 198 -8.73 22.49 16.26
N ALA A 199 -7.75 21.81 15.68
CA ALA A 199 -6.92 20.84 16.41
C ALA A 199 -6.16 21.49 17.58
N ARG A 200 -5.63 22.71 17.41
CA ARG A 200 -4.95 23.45 18.48
C ARG A 200 -5.87 23.85 19.63
N LEU A 201 -7.15 24.10 19.33
CA LEU A 201 -8.15 24.48 20.33
C LEU A 201 -8.87 23.26 20.95
N GLY A 202 -8.51 22.03 20.57
CA GLY A 202 -9.20 20.83 21.05
C GLY A 202 -10.62 20.69 20.48
N ILE A 203 -10.96 21.41 19.42
CA ILE A 203 -12.23 21.29 18.70
C ILE A 203 -12.16 20.00 17.85
N PRO A 204 -13.07 19.04 18.00
CA PRO A 204 -13.08 17.82 17.22
C PRO A 204 -13.22 18.12 15.72
N VAL A 205 -12.35 17.50 14.91
CA VAL A 205 -12.36 17.62 13.46
C VAL A 205 -12.91 16.30 12.88
N LEU A 206 -14.10 16.38 12.33
CA LEU A 206 -14.84 15.25 11.79
C LEU A 206 -14.86 15.32 10.26
N SER A 207 -14.37 14.30 9.61
CA SER A 207 -14.50 14.12 8.16
C SER A 207 -15.74 13.28 7.90
N ILE A 208 -16.70 13.82 7.14
CA ILE A 208 -17.96 13.13 6.86
C ILE A 208 -18.18 12.90 5.37
N ASP A 209 -18.81 11.79 5.03
CA ASP A 209 -19.26 11.48 3.66
C ASP A 209 -20.22 10.30 3.64
N THR A 210 -20.95 10.13 2.54
CA THR A 210 -21.77 8.95 2.27
C THR A 210 -21.10 8.05 1.26
N LYS A 211 -20.73 6.83 1.69
CA LYS A 211 -20.17 5.81 0.81
C LYS A 211 -21.21 5.41 -0.24
N LYS A 212 -20.72 5.00 -1.43
CA LYS A 212 -21.59 4.43 -2.47
C LYS A 212 -22.58 3.42 -1.88
N LYS A 213 -23.85 3.55 -2.26
CA LYS A 213 -24.92 2.61 -1.89
C LYS A 213 -24.54 1.18 -2.24
N GLU A 214 -24.91 0.25 -1.38
CA GLU A 214 -24.60 -1.17 -1.56
C GLU A 214 -25.88 -1.98 -1.57
N MET A 215 -26.05 -2.85 -2.57
CA MET A 215 -27.16 -3.78 -2.63
C MET A 215 -26.97 -4.92 -1.65
N LEU A 216 -28.05 -5.33 -0.99
CA LEU A 216 -28.09 -6.49 -0.11
C LEU A 216 -28.56 -7.72 -0.91
N GLY A 217 -27.94 -8.85 -0.64
CA GLY A 217 -28.27 -10.11 -1.30
C GLY A 217 -27.03 -10.87 -1.77
N ASN A 218 -27.26 -11.90 -2.54
CA ASN A 218 -26.22 -12.79 -3.04
C ASN A 218 -25.56 -12.24 -4.31
N PHE A 219 -24.98 -11.03 -4.23
CA PHE A 219 -24.28 -10.38 -5.32
C PHE A 219 -22.77 -10.58 -5.23
N LYS A 220 -22.12 -10.72 -6.39
CA LYS A 220 -20.67 -10.84 -6.48
C LYS A 220 -19.98 -9.56 -5.99
N ARG A 221 -19.03 -9.71 -5.07
CA ARG A 221 -18.18 -8.62 -4.62
C ARG A 221 -16.72 -8.90 -4.98
N ALA A 222 -16.00 -7.86 -5.36
CA ALA A 222 -14.58 -7.94 -5.62
C ALA A 222 -13.83 -8.42 -4.37
N GLY A 223 -12.80 -9.24 -4.56
CA GLY A 223 -12.00 -9.79 -3.47
C GLY A 223 -12.05 -11.31 -3.42
N LYS A 224 -11.38 -11.88 -2.44
CA LYS A 224 -11.31 -13.33 -2.19
C LYS A 224 -11.47 -13.58 -0.69
N THR A 225 -12.18 -14.66 -0.34
CA THR A 225 -12.31 -15.14 1.03
C THR A 225 -11.99 -16.63 1.07
N PHE A 226 -11.65 -17.13 2.26
CA PHE A 226 -11.50 -18.58 2.48
C PHE A 226 -12.89 -19.20 2.63
N SER A 227 -13.16 -20.23 1.85
CA SER A 227 -14.40 -20.99 1.88
C SER A 227 -14.09 -22.46 1.67
N CYS A 228 -14.87 -23.33 2.33
CA CYS A 228 -14.79 -24.78 2.12
C CYS A 228 -15.44 -25.23 0.81
N GLN A 229 -16.32 -24.38 0.25
CA GLN A 229 -17.04 -24.65 -0.99
C GLN A 229 -16.99 -23.43 -1.90
N GLU A 230 -17.24 -23.63 -3.17
CA GLU A 230 -17.38 -22.54 -4.13
C GLU A 230 -18.59 -21.68 -3.77
N LEU A 231 -18.39 -20.36 -3.68
CA LEU A 231 -19.44 -19.39 -3.43
C LEU A 231 -20.03 -18.95 -4.76
N ALA A 232 -21.22 -19.41 -5.07
CA ALA A 232 -21.98 -18.95 -6.22
C ALA A 232 -22.73 -17.66 -5.90
N ALA A 233 -22.63 -16.67 -6.76
CA ALA A 233 -23.39 -15.42 -6.72
C ALA A 233 -24.33 -15.36 -7.94
N LEU A 234 -25.29 -14.43 -7.89
CA LEU A 234 -26.14 -14.15 -9.05
C LEU A 234 -25.26 -13.68 -10.23
N ASP A 235 -25.62 -14.10 -11.43
CA ASP A 235 -24.90 -13.76 -12.67
C ASP A 235 -25.08 -12.28 -13.06
N HIS A 236 -26.19 -11.66 -12.65
CA HIS A 236 -26.53 -10.26 -12.91
C HIS A 236 -26.89 -9.51 -11.63
N ASP A 237 -26.41 -8.28 -11.53
CA ASP A 237 -26.64 -7.38 -10.39
C ASP A 237 -27.94 -6.56 -10.57
N PHE A 238 -29.09 -7.21 -10.85
CA PHE A 238 -30.37 -6.51 -10.95
C PHE A 238 -30.90 -6.11 -9.57
N VAL A 239 -31.34 -4.86 -9.46
CA VAL A 239 -31.93 -4.32 -8.22
C VAL A 239 -33.17 -5.11 -7.78
N SER A 240 -33.93 -5.67 -8.72
CA SER A 240 -35.10 -6.52 -8.46
C SER A 240 -34.77 -7.81 -7.69
N PHE A 241 -33.52 -8.27 -7.72
CA PHE A 241 -33.06 -9.45 -6.99
C PHE A 241 -32.46 -9.11 -5.63
N SER A 242 -32.41 -7.81 -5.28
CA SER A 242 -31.83 -7.39 -4.02
C SER A 242 -32.82 -7.49 -2.85
N ASN A 243 -32.31 -7.82 -1.68
CA ASN A 243 -33.04 -7.75 -0.41
C ASN A 243 -33.15 -6.29 0.11
N GLY A 244 -32.87 -5.31 -0.75
CA GLY A 244 -32.83 -3.89 -0.43
C GLY A 244 -31.45 -3.26 -0.69
N THR A 245 -31.38 -1.97 -0.40
CA THR A 245 -30.15 -1.18 -0.57
C THR A 245 -29.83 -0.47 0.74
N ILE A 246 -28.57 -0.50 1.13
CA ILE A 246 -28.08 0.26 2.29
C ILE A 246 -27.31 1.51 1.85
N ILE A 247 -27.35 2.51 2.70
CA ILE A 247 -26.70 3.81 2.56
C ILE A 247 -25.71 3.96 3.73
N PRO A 248 -24.44 3.63 3.53
CA PRO A 248 -23.44 3.76 4.58
C PRO A 248 -22.97 5.22 4.69
N HIS A 249 -23.39 5.92 5.74
CA HIS A 249 -22.89 7.25 6.08
C HIS A 249 -21.78 7.13 7.11
N GLY A 250 -20.64 7.75 6.84
CA GLY A 250 -19.46 7.72 7.69
C GLY A 250 -19.19 9.06 8.36
N ILE A 251 -18.72 8.98 9.59
CA ILE A 251 -18.11 10.08 10.32
C ILE A 251 -16.78 9.58 10.84
N TYR A 252 -15.69 10.23 10.47
CA TYR A 252 -14.35 9.87 10.86
C TYR A 252 -13.74 10.96 11.73
N ASP A 253 -13.45 10.62 12.98
CA ASP A 253 -12.68 11.48 13.88
C ASP A 253 -11.21 11.43 13.47
N VAL A 254 -10.73 12.55 12.95
CA VAL A 254 -9.41 12.64 12.32
C VAL A 254 -8.29 12.54 13.34
N GLU A 255 -8.49 13.12 14.53
CA GLU A 255 -7.48 13.18 15.59
C GLU A 255 -7.34 11.83 16.32
N ARG A 256 -8.45 11.16 16.56
CA ARG A 256 -8.49 9.90 17.34
C ARG A 256 -8.39 8.65 16.46
N ASN A 257 -8.47 8.78 15.13
CA ASN A 257 -8.50 7.67 14.19
C ASN A 257 -9.66 6.68 14.48
N ILE A 258 -10.84 7.23 14.78
CA ILE A 258 -12.06 6.46 15.05
C ILE A 258 -13.05 6.70 13.92
N GLY A 259 -13.62 5.63 13.40
CA GLY A 259 -14.66 5.67 12.37
C GLY A 259 -16.04 5.31 12.97
N TYR A 260 -17.03 6.12 12.70
CA TYR A 260 -18.43 5.84 12.99
C TYR A 260 -19.17 5.63 11.68
N LEU A 261 -19.80 4.48 11.52
CA LEU A 261 -20.54 4.12 10.31
C LEU A 261 -22.02 3.91 10.64
N THR A 262 -22.87 4.72 10.04
CA THR A 262 -24.31 4.51 10.13
C THR A 262 -24.84 3.90 8.86
N ILE A 263 -25.46 2.73 8.96
CA ILE A 263 -26.08 2.03 7.85
C ILE A 263 -27.56 2.41 7.80
N GLY A 264 -27.92 3.30 6.86
CA GLY A 264 -29.30 3.68 6.57
C GLY A 264 -29.96 2.76 5.54
N ASN A 265 -31.28 2.66 5.57
CA ASN A 265 -32.09 1.87 4.64
C ASN A 265 -33.21 2.70 3.96
N SER A 266 -33.07 4.02 3.94
CA SER A 266 -34.08 4.95 3.38
C SER A 266 -33.45 5.82 2.29
N HIS A 267 -33.27 7.11 2.56
CA HIS A 267 -32.71 8.08 1.62
C HIS A 267 -31.52 8.82 2.21
N ASP A 268 -30.54 9.13 1.35
CA ASP A 268 -29.41 9.99 1.70
C ASP A 268 -29.87 11.45 1.62
N THR A 269 -30.25 12.00 2.77
CA THR A 269 -30.77 13.36 2.90
C THR A 269 -29.95 14.17 3.91
N ALA A 270 -30.03 15.49 3.85
CA ALA A 270 -29.40 16.37 4.84
C ALA A 270 -29.86 16.07 6.28
N GLU A 271 -31.16 15.74 6.46
CA GLU A 271 -31.70 15.31 7.74
C GLU A 271 -31.03 14.00 8.23
N PHE A 272 -30.87 13.00 7.36
CA PHE A 272 -30.18 11.76 7.70
C PHE A 272 -28.76 12.01 8.17
N VAL A 273 -28.01 12.90 7.48
CA VAL A 273 -26.65 13.26 7.85
C VAL A 273 -26.62 13.94 9.23
N CYS A 274 -27.46 14.95 9.45
CA CYS A 274 -27.48 15.70 10.70
C CYS A 274 -27.96 14.83 11.89
N ASP A 275 -28.95 13.95 11.69
CA ASP A 275 -29.39 13.00 12.72
C ASP A 275 -28.27 12.04 13.12
N ASN A 276 -27.48 11.59 12.15
CA ASN A 276 -26.35 10.70 12.44
C ASN A 276 -25.24 11.43 13.21
N ILE A 277 -24.96 12.69 12.88
CA ILE A 277 -24.01 13.51 13.64
C ILE A 277 -24.51 13.71 15.07
N ALA A 278 -25.78 14.08 15.24
CA ALA A 278 -26.39 14.27 16.57
C ALA A 278 -26.28 13.02 17.44
N ARG A 279 -26.68 11.87 16.87
CA ARG A 279 -26.62 10.60 17.60
C ARG A 279 -25.18 10.22 17.99
N ILE A 280 -24.22 10.30 17.05
CA ILE A 280 -22.85 9.95 17.33
C ILE A 280 -22.22 10.92 18.33
N TRP A 281 -22.60 12.20 18.28
CA TRP A 281 -22.19 13.15 19.30
C TRP A 281 -22.67 12.73 20.67
N MET A 282 -23.98 12.49 20.84
CA MET A 282 -24.58 12.13 22.13
C MET A 282 -24.10 10.80 22.66
N ASP A 283 -23.96 9.79 21.78
CA ASP A 283 -23.60 8.43 22.19
C ASP A 283 -22.10 8.26 22.47
N ASN A 284 -21.25 9.05 21.81
CA ASN A 284 -19.80 8.79 21.80
C ASN A 284 -18.95 10.05 22.00
N LEU A 285 -19.10 11.07 21.12
CA LEU A 285 -18.13 12.15 21.03
C LEU A 285 -18.16 13.10 22.21
N GLN A 286 -19.32 13.41 22.77
CA GLN A 286 -19.44 14.32 23.92
C GLN A 286 -18.59 13.85 25.13
N TRP A 287 -18.46 12.55 25.32
CA TRP A 287 -17.63 11.98 26.39
C TRP A 287 -16.13 12.03 26.09
N GLN A 288 -15.80 12.11 24.81
CA GLN A 288 -14.42 12.20 24.36
C GLN A 288 -13.92 13.66 24.26
N TYR A 289 -14.86 14.60 24.12
CA TYR A 289 -14.61 16.02 23.98
C TYR A 289 -15.52 16.84 24.94
N PRO A 290 -15.41 16.64 26.26
CA PRO A 290 -16.33 17.26 27.23
C PRO A 290 -16.29 18.79 27.26
N GLU A 291 -15.16 19.38 26.88
CA GLU A 291 -14.95 20.83 26.87
C GLU A 291 -15.22 21.46 25.48
N ALA A 292 -15.70 20.68 24.51
CA ALA A 292 -15.92 21.21 23.18
C ALA A 292 -17.09 22.21 23.16
N THR A 293 -16.83 23.38 22.61
CA THR A 293 -17.84 24.41 22.35
C THR A 293 -18.25 24.47 20.88
N ALA A 294 -17.53 23.73 20.03
CA ALA A 294 -17.78 23.66 18.60
C ALA A 294 -17.37 22.30 18.04
N ILE A 295 -17.86 21.99 16.84
CA ILE A 295 -17.44 20.83 16.01
C ILE A 295 -16.98 21.36 14.66
N CYS A 296 -15.84 20.90 14.16
CA CYS A 296 -15.40 21.16 12.79
C CYS A 296 -15.77 19.98 11.88
N ILE A 297 -16.49 20.26 10.81
CA ILE A 297 -16.93 19.26 9.83
C ILE A 297 -16.26 19.52 8.49
N LEU A 298 -15.48 18.54 8.03
CA LEU A 298 -14.89 18.50 6.70
C LEU A 298 -15.75 17.59 5.83
N CYS A 299 -16.33 18.10 4.77
CA CYS A 299 -17.18 17.32 3.86
C CYS A 299 -16.93 17.70 2.40
N ASP A 300 -17.36 16.83 1.47
CA ASP A 300 -17.34 17.21 0.07
C ASP A 300 -18.49 18.17 -0.26
N GLY A 301 -18.42 18.80 -1.44
CA GLY A 301 -19.43 19.76 -1.90
C GLY A 301 -20.59 19.12 -2.67
N GLY A 302 -20.72 17.78 -2.64
CA GLY A 302 -21.70 17.01 -3.42
C GLY A 302 -22.78 16.35 -2.58
N GLY A 303 -23.77 15.74 -3.23
CA GLY A 303 -24.80 14.94 -2.58
C GLY A 303 -25.62 15.68 -1.53
N SER A 304 -25.98 14.97 -0.45
CA SER A 304 -26.74 15.50 0.70
C SER A 304 -26.02 16.62 1.46
N ASN A 305 -24.69 16.68 1.36
CA ASN A 305 -23.83 17.66 2.02
C ASN A 305 -23.50 18.86 1.12
N SER A 306 -24.21 19.06 0.01
CA SER A 306 -23.86 20.07 -0.98
C SER A 306 -23.79 21.49 -0.39
N ALA A 307 -22.69 22.18 -0.65
CA ALA A 307 -22.43 23.54 -0.23
C ALA A 307 -23.50 24.56 -0.69
N SER A 308 -24.19 24.26 -1.79
CA SER A 308 -25.27 25.09 -2.35
C SER A 308 -26.65 24.76 -1.78
N HIS A 309 -26.83 23.65 -1.06
CA HIS A 309 -28.13 23.22 -0.57
C HIS A 309 -28.56 23.99 0.68
N HIS A 310 -29.64 24.71 0.57
CA HIS A 310 -30.23 25.44 1.69
C HIS A 310 -30.82 24.50 2.76
N ILE A 311 -31.38 23.36 2.36
CA ILE A 311 -31.89 22.33 3.29
C ILE A 311 -30.75 21.82 4.20
N PHE A 312 -29.55 21.59 3.68
CA PHE A 312 -28.43 21.19 4.53
C PHE A 312 -28.08 22.26 5.58
N LYS A 313 -28.05 23.52 5.18
CA LYS A 313 -27.85 24.63 6.14
C LYS A 313 -28.94 24.74 7.18
N GLN A 314 -30.19 24.50 6.79
CA GLN A 314 -31.32 24.45 7.72
C GLN A 314 -31.18 23.32 8.75
N GLU A 315 -30.83 22.16 8.30
CA GLU A 315 -30.63 21.00 9.22
C GLU A 315 -29.39 21.21 10.13
N LEU A 316 -28.35 21.89 9.64
CA LEU A 316 -27.20 22.29 10.47
C LEU A 316 -27.60 23.33 11.54
N LEU A 317 -28.51 24.28 11.25
CA LEU A 317 -29.04 25.21 12.23
C LEU A 317 -29.80 24.47 13.36
N LYS A 318 -30.61 23.48 13.00
CA LYS A 318 -31.31 22.64 13.96
C LYS A 318 -30.31 21.80 14.79
N LEU A 319 -29.32 21.21 14.14
CA LEU A 319 -28.26 20.44 14.77
C LEU A 319 -27.47 21.26 15.77
N ALA A 320 -27.01 22.45 15.39
CA ALA A 320 -26.25 23.34 16.26
C ALA A 320 -27.06 23.72 17.51
N ALA A 321 -28.36 24.02 17.33
CA ALA A 321 -29.24 24.32 18.45
C ALA A 321 -29.46 23.14 19.38
N SER A 322 -29.64 21.92 18.84
CA SER A 322 -29.90 20.72 19.64
C SER A 322 -28.68 20.24 20.42
N LEU A 323 -27.48 20.47 19.89
CA LEU A 323 -26.22 20.08 20.54
C LEU A 323 -25.65 21.19 21.44
N GLU A 324 -26.19 22.40 21.36
CA GLU A 324 -25.63 23.62 21.97
C GLU A 324 -24.17 23.90 21.58
N LEU A 325 -23.78 23.50 20.36
CA LEU A 325 -22.43 23.63 19.82
C LEU A 325 -22.41 24.43 18.52
N ASP A 326 -21.42 25.26 18.36
CA ASP A 326 -21.16 25.89 17.07
C ASP A 326 -20.64 24.83 16.06
N ILE A 327 -21.04 24.95 14.80
CA ILE A 327 -20.62 24.02 13.76
C ILE A 327 -19.81 24.78 12.71
N ILE A 328 -18.54 24.45 12.62
CA ILE A 328 -17.61 24.98 11.62
C ILE A 328 -17.65 24.05 10.41
N ILE A 329 -18.03 24.56 9.24
CA ILE A 329 -18.11 23.78 8.01
C ILE A 329 -17.01 24.23 7.05
N ALA A 330 -16.27 23.26 6.52
CA ALA A 330 -15.33 23.47 5.43
C ALA A 330 -15.51 22.37 4.36
N HIS A 331 -15.89 22.79 3.15
CA HIS A 331 -16.13 21.88 2.04
C HIS A 331 -14.87 21.69 1.18
N TYR A 332 -14.61 20.46 0.76
CA TYR A 332 -13.63 20.21 -0.29
C TYR A 332 -14.10 20.81 -1.63
N PRO A 333 -13.19 21.33 -2.45
CA PRO A 333 -13.53 21.78 -3.79
C PRO A 333 -14.16 20.66 -4.63
N PRO A 334 -15.02 20.97 -5.59
CA PRO A 334 -15.60 19.98 -6.50
C PRO A 334 -14.53 19.10 -7.16
N TYR A 335 -14.84 17.84 -7.39
CA TYR A 335 -13.94 16.81 -7.96
C TYR A 335 -12.71 16.49 -7.09
N CYS A 336 -12.73 16.89 -5.84
CA CYS A 336 -11.62 16.69 -4.90
C CYS A 336 -11.96 15.74 -3.73
N SER A 337 -13.06 14.99 -3.79
CA SER A 337 -13.49 14.03 -2.74
C SER A 337 -12.37 13.06 -2.33
N LYS A 338 -11.50 12.69 -3.27
CA LYS A 338 -10.32 11.85 -2.97
C LYS A 338 -9.36 12.41 -1.91
N TYR A 339 -9.45 13.69 -1.58
CA TYR A 339 -8.64 14.31 -0.53
C TYR A 339 -9.36 14.34 0.82
N ASN A 340 -10.66 14.00 0.85
CA ASN A 340 -11.40 13.88 2.10
C ASN A 340 -10.84 12.68 2.90
N PRO A 341 -10.36 12.88 4.15
CA PRO A 341 -9.71 11.81 4.93
C PRO A 341 -10.54 10.54 5.06
N ILE A 342 -11.84 10.66 5.19
CA ILE A 342 -12.74 9.51 5.37
C ILE A 342 -12.64 8.47 4.24
N GLU A 343 -12.40 8.92 3.00
CA GLU A 343 -12.28 8.03 1.84
C GLU A 343 -11.11 7.04 1.99
N HIS A 344 -9.97 7.50 2.53
CA HIS A 344 -8.77 6.71 2.65
C HIS A 344 -8.60 6.08 4.03
N LYS A 345 -9.13 6.72 5.06
CA LYS A 345 -8.92 6.31 6.45
C LYS A 345 -10.04 5.41 6.98
N LEU A 346 -11.25 5.50 6.41
CA LEU A 346 -12.39 4.69 6.83
C LEU A 346 -12.94 3.85 5.68
N PHE A 347 -13.45 4.47 4.61
CA PHE A 347 -14.18 3.76 3.55
C PHE A 347 -13.36 2.72 2.79
N ALA A 348 -12.07 2.97 2.58
CA ALA A 348 -11.18 1.97 1.98
C ALA A 348 -11.08 0.70 2.84
N HIS A 349 -11.10 0.83 4.16
CA HIS A 349 -11.03 -0.30 5.09
C HIS A 349 -12.36 -1.01 5.22
N ILE A 350 -13.49 -0.27 5.26
CA ILE A 350 -14.84 -0.85 5.19
C ILE A 350 -15.03 -1.65 3.90
N THR A 351 -14.62 -1.09 2.76
CA THR A 351 -14.66 -1.80 1.47
C THR A 351 -13.86 -3.10 1.52
N ARG A 352 -12.69 -3.10 2.16
CA ARG A 352 -11.88 -4.31 2.36
C ARG A 352 -12.58 -5.33 3.25
N SER A 353 -13.20 -4.90 4.34
CA SER A 353 -13.95 -5.77 5.25
C SER A 353 -15.15 -6.44 4.56
N TRP A 354 -15.76 -5.76 3.60
CA TRP A 354 -16.87 -6.27 2.79
C TRP A 354 -16.44 -7.02 1.53
N SER A 355 -15.14 -7.12 1.25
CA SER A 355 -14.62 -7.78 0.04
C SER A 355 -14.77 -9.29 0.08
N GLY A 356 -15.14 -9.88 -1.04
CA GLY A 356 -15.17 -11.34 -1.23
C GLY A 356 -16.32 -12.07 -0.52
N VAL A 357 -17.25 -11.35 0.12
CA VAL A 357 -18.42 -11.93 0.79
C VAL A 357 -19.70 -11.22 0.37
N PRO A 358 -20.84 -11.93 0.19
CA PRO A 358 -22.10 -11.29 -0.09
C PRO A 358 -22.61 -10.54 1.16
N LEU A 359 -23.14 -9.34 0.99
CA LEU A 359 -23.82 -8.61 2.07
C LEU A 359 -25.30 -9.01 2.09
N LEU A 360 -25.63 -10.04 2.85
CA LEU A 360 -26.98 -10.62 2.87
C LEU A 360 -28.00 -9.74 3.56
N SER A 361 -27.59 -8.97 4.58
CA SER A 361 -28.46 -8.07 5.34
C SER A 361 -27.69 -6.85 5.86
N ALA A 362 -28.41 -5.84 6.34
CA ALA A 362 -27.84 -4.65 6.98
C ALA A 362 -27.07 -5.00 8.27
N GLU A 363 -27.61 -5.97 9.04
CA GLU A 363 -26.99 -6.46 10.28
C GLU A 363 -25.64 -7.12 9.99
N TYR A 364 -25.56 -7.94 8.91
CA TYR A 364 -24.32 -8.57 8.51
C TYR A 364 -23.29 -7.52 8.04
N ALA A 365 -23.72 -6.53 7.25
CA ALA A 365 -22.86 -5.42 6.84
C ALA A 365 -22.34 -4.62 8.03
N CYS A 366 -23.22 -4.35 9.01
CA CYS A 366 -22.89 -3.67 10.27
C CYS A 366 -21.88 -4.47 11.09
N LYS A 367 -22.11 -5.76 11.28
CA LYS A 367 -21.19 -6.67 11.99
C LYS A 367 -19.80 -6.66 11.34
N LYS A 368 -19.74 -6.83 10.01
CA LYS A 368 -18.46 -6.79 9.27
C LYS A 368 -17.75 -5.44 9.35
N ALA A 369 -18.49 -4.35 9.40
CA ALA A 369 -17.90 -3.03 9.59
C ALA A 369 -17.29 -2.87 10.98
N ASN A 370 -17.94 -3.34 12.03
CA ASN A 370 -17.43 -3.33 13.41
C ASN A 370 -16.14 -4.18 13.59
N GLU A 371 -15.95 -5.21 12.77
CA GLU A 371 -14.75 -6.04 12.77
C GLU A 371 -13.55 -5.34 12.08
N THR A 372 -13.74 -4.15 11.51
CA THR A 372 -12.71 -3.45 10.75
C THR A 372 -11.65 -2.84 11.66
N THR A 373 -10.41 -3.31 11.50
CA THR A 373 -9.25 -2.78 12.20
C THR A 373 -8.09 -2.57 11.22
N THR A 374 -7.09 -1.80 11.63
CA THR A 374 -5.86 -1.61 10.86
C THR A 374 -4.64 -1.66 11.76
N ALA A 375 -3.46 -1.93 11.19
CA ALA A 375 -2.19 -1.87 11.90
C ALA A 375 -1.89 -0.47 12.49
N LYS A 376 -2.58 0.57 12.01
CA LYS A 376 -2.46 1.95 12.51
C LYS A 376 -3.49 2.28 13.60
N GLY A 377 -4.20 1.29 14.13
CA GLY A 377 -5.12 1.46 15.26
C GLY A 377 -6.48 2.06 14.92
N LEU A 378 -6.96 1.97 13.66
CA LEU A 378 -8.34 2.36 13.35
C LEU A 378 -9.32 1.47 14.14
N VAL A 379 -10.27 2.10 14.80
CA VAL A 379 -11.43 1.45 15.44
C VAL A 379 -12.69 1.93 14.73
N VAL A 380 -13.63 1.02 14.49
CA VAL A 380 -14.89 1.34 13.81
C VAL A 380 -16.07 0.96 14.67
N PHE A 381 -16.99 1.89 14.83
CA PHE A 381 -18.30 1.68 15.45
C PHE A 381 -19.39 1.79 14.38
N ALA A 382 -20.00 0.68 14.03
CA ALA A 382 -21.08 0.65 13.05
C ALA A 382 -22.43 0.41 13.73
N THR A 383 -23.44 1.14 13.28
CA THR A 383 -24.83 1.05 13.78
C THR A 383 -25.81 1.11 12.62
N ILE A 384 -27.05 0.68 12.86
CA ILE A 384 -28.13 0.73 11.88
C ILE A 384 -29.08 1.88 12.24
N ASN A 385 -29.49 2.64 11.23
CA ASN A 385 -30.53 3.67 11.36
C ASN A 385 -31.72 3.27 10.47
N SER A 386 -32.81 2.89 11.10
CA SER A 386 -34.03 2.45 10.42
C SER A 386 -35.06 3.57 10.22
N LYS A 387 -34.75 4.82 10.65
CA LYS A 387 -35.63 5.97 10.42
C LYS A 387 -35.85 6.20 8.95
N LYS A 388 -37.09 6.49 8.55
CA LYS A 388 -37.44 6.84 7.18
C LYS A 388 -37.32 8.33 6.97
N TYR A 389 -36.62 8.72 5.91
CA TYR A 389 -36.36 10.11 5.56
C TYR A 389 -37.11 10.48 4.28
N GLN A 390 -37.67 11.69 4.25
CA GLN A 390 -38.39 12.20 3.09
C GLN A 390 -37.45 12.97 2.17
N THR A 391 -37.63 12.77 0.87
CA THR A 391 -37.00 13.58 -0.17
C THR A 391 -37.86 14.78 -0.51
N GLN A 392 -37.32 15.75 -1.24
CA GLN A 392 -38.05 16.94 -1.75
C GLN A 392 -38.69 17.81 -0.65
N ARG A 393 -38.04 17.93 0.50
CA ARG A 393 -38.47 18.79 1.58
C ARG A 393 -38.36 20.27 1.16
N THR A 394 -39.31 21.11 1.65
CA THR A 394 -39.27 22.55 1.54
C THR A 394 -38.55 23.17 2.73
N LEU A 395 -38.09 24.42 2.55
CA LEU A 395 -37.52 25.20 3.64
C LEU A 395 -38.58 25.65 4.62
N ASP A 396 -38.23 25.68 5.91
CA ASP A 396 -39.08 26.25 6.94
C ASP A 396 -39.19 27.81 6.75
N GLU A 397 -40.29 28.37 7.09
CA GLU A 397 -40.55 29.85 6.96
C GLU A 397 -39.48 30.66 7.71
N SER A 398 -39.05 30.20 8.87
CA SER A 398 -38.05 30.84 9.71
C SER A 398 -36.61 30.77 9.14
N TYR A 399 -36.36 29.91 8.15
CA TYR A 399 -34.98 29.64 7.69
C TYR A 399 -34.21 30.88 7.25
N VAL A 400 -34.84 31.80 6.52
CA VAL A 400 -34.14 32.99 5.99
C VAL A 400 -33.67 33.89 7.15
N SER A 401 -34.52 34.09 8.14
CA SER A 401 -34.19 34.88 9.33
C SER A 401 -33.11 34.20 10.18
N GLU A 402 -33.25 32.91 10.45
CA GLU A 402 -32.26 32.14 11.21
C GLU A 402 -30.89 32.08 10.51
N ARG A 403 -30.89 31.90 9.20
CA ARG A 403 -29.66 31.94 8.41
C ARG A 403 -28.91 33.25 8.53
N GLN A 404 -29.62 34.36 8.46
CA GLN A 404 -29.01 35.69 8.56
C GLN A 404 -28.42 35.96 9.94
N LYS A 405 -29.03 35.47 11.00
CA LYS A 405 -28.60 35.68 12.38
C LYS A 405 -27.51 34.74 12.84
N ARG A 406 -27.49 33.51 12.32
CA ARG A 406 -26.71 32.42 12.93
C ARG A 406 -25.68 31.78 11.97
N ILE A 407 -25.69 32.06 10.67
CA ILE A 407 -24.68 31.57 9.75
C ILE A 407 -23.73 32.70 9.38
N ILE A 408 -22.46 32.55 9.77
CA ILE A 408 -21.37 33.45 9.44
C ILE A 408 -20.57 32.83 8.32
N PHE A 409 -20.56 33.47 7.16
CA PHE A 409 -19.83 33.01 5.99
C PHE A 409 -18.41 33.57 5.98
N ASP A 410 -17.47 32.76 5.47
CA ASP A 410 -16.12 33.22 5.20
C ASP A 410 -16.13 34.37 4.16
N GLU A 411 -15.30 35.41 4.37
CA GLU A 411 -15.28 36.57 3.51
C GLU A 411 -14.78 36.30 2.10
N GLN A 412 -13.80 35.41 1.95
CA GLN A 412 -13.14 35.11 0.66
C GLN A 412 -13.82 33.97 -0.10
N LEU A 413 -14.21 32.93 0.62
CA LEU A 413 -14.75 31.68 0.05
C LEU A 413 -16.07 31.27 0.73
N PRO A 414 -17.09 32.15 0.75
CA PRO A 414 -18.35 31.97 1.51
C PRO A 414 -19.16 30.77 1.06
N LYS A 415 -18.95 30.32 -0.17
CA LYS A 415 -19.65 29.15 -0.71
C LYS A 415 -19.28 27.86 0.00
N TRP A 416 -18.05 27.76 0.45
CA TRP A 416 -17.49 26.49 0.96
C TRP A 416 -17.21 26.51 2.45
N ASN A 417 -17.13 27.71 3.07
CA ASN A 417 -16.71 27.86 4.47
C ASN A 417 -17.67 28.77 5.21
N TYR A 418 -18.20 28.27 6.32
CA TYR A 418 -19.09 29.03 7.16
C TYR A 418 -19.18 28.41 8.57
N VAL A 419 -19.60 29.21 9.53
CA VAL A 419 -19.87 28.80 10.91
C VAL A 419 -21.36 28.93 11.18
N VAL A 420 -21.96 27.89 11.71
CA VAL A 420 -23.33 27.83 12.18
C VAL A 420 -23.33 28.00 13.70
N ARG A 421 -23.85 29.10 14.22
CA ARG A 421 -23.89 29.36 15.66
C ARG A 421 -25.05 28.60 16.31
N CYS A 422 -24.82 28.07 17.49
CA CYS A 422 -25.84 27.38 18.26
C CYS A 422 -26.94 28.36 18.78
N LYS A 423 -26.57 29.60 19.10
CA LYS A 423 -27.47 30.69 19.57
C LYS A 423 -27.34 31.90 18.67
N SER A 424 -28.39 32.72 18.61
CA SER A 424 -28.30 34.02 17.97
C SER A 424 -27.39 34.93 18.79
N ALA A 425 -26.57 35.72 18.11
CA ALA A 425 -25.71 36.73 18.75
C ALA A 425 -26.53 37.83 19.37
#